data_c21482532aa2c2ea678fabf6857af4e7
#
_entry.id   c21482532aa2c2ea678fabf6857af4e7
#
_cell.length_a   1.000
_cell.length_b   1.000
_cell.length_c   1.000
_cell.angle_alpha   90.00
_cell.angle_beta   90.00
_cell.angle_gamma   90.00
#
_symmetry.space_group_name_H-M   'P 1'
#
loop_
_entity.id
_entity.type
_entity.pdbx_description
1 polymer ?
#
loop_
_entity_poly.entity_id
_entity_poly.type
_entity_poly.pdbx_seq_one_letter_code
_entity_poly.pdbx_strand_id
1 'polypeptide(L)'
;MKISGFSYVRNGFEYGYPFIEAIQSVLPVCDEFVIAIGESADGTREAVAKLDPEKIKIIDTIWDMRLREGGKVFAQQANIALDNITGDWAFHIQADEVVHQNDLPKIVAAIKANDSDKRVEGLIQPFLHFWGSYQYIRTSRRVHKYEIRIFRNNRLIRSYADSQGFRKYSSAEAYQQGEKGEKLFVKKIEAPIYHYNGVRPDLVQKKKMQAFDFLHNAETEAVDYQGFDYQNVDRVEIFKGTHPAVMKEKVAAGFNSFVFDPKKSVWKTKDKIMQPFEDLLGFKIGEYRNYKLIR
;
A
#
# COMPACT_ATOMS: atom_id res chain seq x y z
N MET A 1 17.80 15.73 -9.31
CA MET A 1 16.78 14.67 -9.09
C MET A 1 16.39 14.74 -7.63
N LYS A 2 15.15 15.12 -7.36
CA LYS A 2 14.52 15.24 -6.05
C LYS A 2 13.43 14.18 -5.91
N ILE A 3 13.38 13.51 -4.76
CA ILE A 3 12.38 12.47 -4.46
C ILE A 3 11.44 13.01 -3.40
N SER A 4 10.14 13.04 -3.70
CA SER A 4 9.11 13.37 -2.74
C SER A 4 8.36 12.11 -2.31
N GLY A 5 8.42 11.80 -1.02
CA GLY A 5 7.54 10.82 -0.41
C GLY A 5 6.13 11.39 -0.25
N PHE A 6 5.10 10.54 -0.33
CA PHE A 6 3.76 10.97 0.01
C PHE A 6 2.88 9.81 0.49
N SER A 7 1.91 10.15 1.33
CA SER A 7 0.96 9.22 1.92
C SER A 7 -0.36 9.88 2.28
N TYR A 8 -1.29 9.08 2.76
CA TYR A 8 -2.47 9.55 3.47
C TYR A 8 -2.78 8.60 4.63
N VAL A 9 -3.39 9.13 5.69
CA VAL A 9 -3.82 8.33 6.85
C VAL A 9 -5.02 8.97 7.53
N ARG A 10 -5.87 8.13 8.12
CA ARG A 10 -6.95 8.51 9.04
C ARG A 10 -7.07 7.45 10.11
N ASN A 11 -7.16 7.86 11.37
CA ASN A 11 -7.32 6.96 12.52
C ASN A 11 -6.24 5.84 12.54
N GLY A 12 -4.96 6.22 12.37
CA GLY A 12 -3.86 5.29 12.20
C GLY A 12 -3.64 4.37 13.39
N PHE A 13 -3.79 4.88 14.62
CA PHE A 13 -3.71 4.09 15.84
C PHE A 13 -4.97 3.24 16.05
N GLU A 14 -6.15 3.78 15.82
CA GLU A 14 -7.41 3.05 15.96
C GLU A 14 -7.46 1.81 15.09
N TYR A 15 -6.96 1.90 13.85
CA TYR A 15 -6.92 0.78 12.92
C TYR A 15 -5.60 0.00 12.96
N GLY A 16 -4.69 0.34 13.88
CA GLY A 16 -3.44 -0.39 14.08
C GLY A 16 -2.51 -0.37 12.87
N TYR A 17 -2.46 0.72 12.14
CA TYR A 17 -1.52 0.89 11.03
C TYR A 17 -0.11 1.18 11.55
N PRO A 18 0.95 0.62 10.97
CA PRO A 18 2.33 1.02 11.24
C PRO A 18 2.70 2.29 10.46
N PHE A 19 1.85 3.34 10.50
CA PHE A 19 1.98 4.53 9.67
C PHE A 19 3.22 5.37 10.00
N ILE A 20 3.65 5.37 11.25
CA ILE A 20 4.90 6.01 11.68
C ILE A 20 6.09 5.29 11.04
N GLU A 21 6.12 3.98 11.15
CA GLU A 21 7.16 3.12 10.57
C GLU A 21 7.14 3.18 9.04
N ALA A 22 5.95 3.29 8.45
CA ALA A 22 5.79 3.50 7.00
C ALA A 22 6.53 4.76 6.53
N ILE A 23 6.25 5.91 7.16
CA ILE A 23 6.91 7.18 6.88
C ILE A 23 8.42 7.07 7.11
N GLN A 24 8.83 6.63 8.30
CA GLN A 24 10.25 6.53 8.67
C GLN A 24 11.03 5.62 7.74
N SER A 25 10.40 4.60 7.16
CA SER A 25 11.08 3.64 6.28
C SER A 25 11.55 4.24 4.96
N VAL A 26 10.90 5.27 4.45
CA VAL A 26 11.24 5.92 3.17
C VAL A 26 11.84 7.32 3.34
N LEU A 27 11.66 7.95 4.50
CA LEU A 27 12.12 9.30 4.78
C LEU A 27 13.62 9.52 4.54
N PRO A 28 14.54 8.55 4.79
CA PRO A 28 15.97 8.73 4.52
C PRO A 28 16.32 9.00 3.06
N VAL A 29 15.48 8.56 2.10
CA VAL A 29 15.72 8.75 0.66
C VAL A 29 14.82 9.81 0.04
N CYS A 30 13.92 10.41 0.83
CA CYS A 30 13.05 11.49 0.40
C CYS A 30 13.66 12.86 0.77
N ASP A 31 13.60 13.80 -0.16
CA ASP A 31 13.95 15.21 0.08
C ASP A 31 12.86 15.96 0.84
N GLU A 32 11.59 15.51 0.66
CA GLU A 32 10.40 15.95 1.38
C GLU A 32 9.42 14.80 1.51
N PHE A 33 8.49 14.90 2.43
CA PHE A 33 7.38 13.97 2.59
C PHE A 33 6.07 14.72 2.81
N VAL A 34 5.06 14.47 1.98
CA VAL A 34 3.75 15.11 2.08
C VAL A 34 2.71 14.08 2.53
N ILE A 35 1.96 14.39 3.58
CA ILE A 35 0.93 13.49 4.07
C ILE A 35 -0.41 14.19 4.24
N ALA A 36 -1.46 13.62 3.63
CA ALA A 36 -2.84 14.00 3.87
C ALA A 36 -3.37 13.25 5.09
N ILE A 37 -3.72 13.97 6.15
CA ILE A 37 -4.25 13.40 7.38
C ILE A 37 -5.73 13.74 7.47
N GLY A 38 -6.57 12.71 7.41
CA GLY A 38 -8.00 12.83 7.66
C GLY A 38 -8.29 13.12 9.13
N GLU A 39 -9.45 13.71 9.43
CA GLU A 39 -9.90 13.91 10.81
C GLU A 39 -9.71 12.65 11.64
N SER A 40 -8.89 12.74 12.67
CA SER A 40 -8.48 11.63 13.53
C SER A 40 -8.49 12.06 14.98
N ALA A 41 -9.19 11.31 15.83
CA ALA A 41 -9.29 11.60 17.26
C ALA A 41 -8.35 10.73 18.12
N ASP A 42 -7.52 9.90 17.50
CA ASP A 42 -6.68 8.88 18.13
C ASP A 42 -5.21 9.29 18.34
N GLY A 43 -4.87 10.57 18.08
CA GLY A 43 -3.51 11.07 18.19
C GLY A 43 -2.64 10.85 16.95
N THR A 44 -3.22 10.38 15.84
CA THR A 44 -2.51 10.14 14.57
C THR A 44 -1.77 11.38 14.08
N ARG A 45 -2.45 12.54 14.07
CA ARG A 45 -1.88 13.80 13.57
C ARG A 45 -0.69 14.26 14.42
N GLU A 46 -0.86 14.22 15.73
CA GLU A 46 0.15 14.64 16.72
C GLU A 46 1.39 13.74 16.64
N ALA A 47 1.19 12.45 16.37
CA ALA A 47 2.30 11.50 16.20
C ALA A 47 3.12 11.80 14.94
N VAL A 48 2.46 12.11 13.82
CA VAL A 48 3.15 12.50 12.57
C VAL A 48 3.88 13.84 12.76
N ALA A 49 3.28 14.80 13.44
CA ALA A 49 3.86 16.12 13.68
C ALA A 49 5.15 16.08 14.55
N LYS A 50 5.38 14.98 15.29
CA LYS A 50 6.59 14.76 16.09
C LYS A 50 7.76 14.14 15.32
N LEU A 51 7.53 13.72 14.08
CA LEU A 51 8.59 13.14 13.24
C LEU A 51 9.60 14.22 12.79
N ASP A 52 9.91 14.33 11.53
CA ASP A 52 10.86 15.31 10.98
C ASP A 52 10.10 16.52 10.42
N PRO A 53 10.01 17.65 11.19
CA PRO A 53 9.25 18.82 10.77
C PRO A 53 9.90 19.58 9.60
N GLU A 54 11.18 19.33 9.30
CA GLU A 54 11.87 19.97 8.19
C GLU A 54 11.52 19.31 6.85
N LYS A 55 11.26 17.98 6.88
CA LYS A 55 10.93 17.23 5.69
C LYS A 55 9.43 16.96 5.52
N ILE A 56 8.68 16.89 6.62
CA ILE A 56 7.28 16.46 6.59
C ILE A 56 6.33 17.64 6.52
N LYS A 57 5.52 17.68 5.45
CA LYS A 57 4.42 18.60 5.25
C LYS A 57 3.09 17.87 5.50
N ILE A 58 2.39 18.28 6.55
CA ILE A 58 1.05 17.77 6.86
C ILE A 58 0.00 18.61 6.13
N ILE A 59 -0.98 17.94 5.54
CA ILE A 59 -2.19 18.54 4.98
C ILE A 59 -3.38 17.95 5.73
N ASP A 60 -4.03 18.76 6.54
CA ASP A 60 -5.24 18.37 7.24
C ASP A 60 -6.41 18.31 6.25
N THR A 61 -7.16 17.19 6.26
CA THR A 61 -8.24 16.93 5.31
C THR A 61 -9.51 16.46 6.00
N ILE A 62 -10.63 16.71 5.34
CA ILE A 62 -11.92 16.12 5.67
C ILE A 62 -12.25 15.11 4.55
N TRP A 63 -12.56 13.87 4.93
CA TRP A 63 -12.89 12.85 3.95
C TRP A 63 -14.30 13.07 3.37
N ASP A 64 -14.38 13.20 2.05
CA ASP A 64 -15.67 13.34 1.38
C ASP A 64 -16.40 11.98 1.31
N MET A 65 -17.33 11.77 2.22
CA MET A 65 -18.09 10.52 2.31
C MET A 65 -18.99 10.26 1.10
N ARG A 66 -19.23 11.25 0.23
CA ARG A 66 -19.93 11.05 -1.05
C ARG A 66 -19.08 10.22 -2.02
N LEU A 67 -17.76 10.15 -1.82
CA LEU A 67 -16.81 9.38 -2.61
C LEU A 67 -16.52 7.99 -2.01
N ARG A 68 -17.29 7.54 -1.02
CA ARG A 68 -17.04 6.24 -0.37
C ARG A 68 -17.26 5.04 -1.29
N GLU A 69 -18.19 5.14 -2.25
CA GLU A 69 -18.47 4.05 -3.18
C GLU A 69 -17.23 3.62 -3.97
N GLY A 70 -16.89 2.32 -3.85
CA GLY A 70 -15.67 1.76 -4.46
C GLY A 70 -14.38 2.31 -3.88
N GLY A 71 -14.41 2.90 -2.67
CA GLY A 71 -13.21 3.41 -2.01
C GLY A 71 -12.57 4.63 -2.66
N LYS A 72 -13.29 5.35 -3.51
CA LYS A 72 -12.75 6.52 -4.27
C LYS A 72 -12.17 7.61 -3.36
N VAL A 73 -12.64 7.70 -2.11
CA VAL A 73 -12.11 8.63 -1.11
C VAL A 73 -10.62 8.39 -0.84
N PHE A 74 -10.14 7.14 -0.92
CA PHE A 74 -8.72 6.83 -0.74
C PHE A 74 -7.86 7.42 -1.87
N ALA A 75 -8.33 7.30 -3.13
CA ALA A 75 -7.64 7.93 -4.26
C ALA A 75 -7.67 9.46 -4.16
N GLN A 76 -8.79 10.05 -3.70
CA GLN A 76 -8.86 11.50 -3.44
C GLN A 76 -7.78 11.93 -2.44
N GLN A 77 -7.64 11.24 -1.31
CA GLN A 77 -6.66 11.57 -0.28
C GLN A 77 -5.22 11.40 -0.78
N ALA A 78 -4.94 10.31 -1.49
CA ALA A 78 -3.64 10.12 -2.14
C ALA A 78 -3.32 11.25 -3.12
N ASN A 79 -4.30 11.70 -3.92
CA ASN A 79 -4.12 12.77 -4.89
C ASN A 79 -3.95 14.16 -4.22
N ILE A 80 -4.59 14.41 -3.08
CA ILE A 80 -4.35 15.64 -2.30
C ILE A 80 -2.89 15.73 -1.87
N ALA A 81 -2.32 14.64 -1.35
CA ALA A 81 -0.91 14.61 -1.01
C ALA A 81 -0.02 14.74 -2.26
N LEU A 82 -0.32 13.99 -3.33
CA LEU A 82 0.41 14.01 -4.60
C LEU A 82 0.44 15.41 -5.25
N ASP A 83 -0.64 16.17 -5.16
CA ASP A 83 -0.71 17.53 -5.73
C ASP A 83 0.20 18.54 -5.03
N ASN A 84 0.69 18.20 -3.85
CA ASN A 84 1.50 19.06 -3.00
C ASN A 84 2.98 18.67 -2.94
N ILE A 85 3.41 17.62 -3.67
CA ILE A 85 4.83 17.29 -3.80
C ILE A 85 5.52 18.16 -4.84
N THR A 86 6.84 18.35 -4.68
CA THR A 86 7.64 19.22 -5.55
C THR A 86 8.80 18.51 -6.25
N GLY A 87 9.12 17.28 -5.87
CA GLY A 87 10.23 16.51 -6.44
C GLY A 87 9.97 16.01 -7.86
N ASP A 88 11.04 15.52 -8.50
CA ASP A 88 10.99 14.94 -9.86
C ASP A 88 10.33 13.57 -9.87
N TRP A 89 10.48 12.83 -8.76
CA TRP A 89 9.93 11.49 -8.56
C TRP A 89 9.05 11.47 -7.32
N ALA A 90 7.90 10.83 -7.45
CA ALA A 90 6.96 10.57 -6.38
C ALA A 90 7.20 9.17 -5.81
N PHE A 91 7.28 9.04 -4.49
CA PHE A 91 7.33 7.77 -3.78
C PHE A 91 6.10 7.65 -2.88
N HIS A 92 5.11 6.90 -3.32
CA HIS A 92 3.92 6.60 -2.53
C HIS A 92 4.21 5.49 -1.53
N ILE A 93 3.76 5.66 -0.30
CA ILE A 93 3.76 4.61 0.72
C ILE A 93 2.43 4.63 1.46
N GLN A 94 1.73 3.50 1.56
CA GLN A 94 0.49 3.41 2.33
C GLN A 94 0.79 3.23 3.81
N ALA A 95 -0.18 3.53 4.66
CA ALA A 95 -0.02 3.51 6.12
C ALA A 95 0.33 2.12 6.71
N ASP A 96 0.15 1.05 5.93
CA ASP A 96 0.48 -0.34 6.31
C ASP A 96 1.62 -0.96 5.45
N GLU A 97 2.37 -0.13 4.75
CA GLU A 97 3.50 -0.52 3.91
C GLU A 97 4.82 -0.01 4.49
N VAL A 98 5.84 -0.83 4.49
CA VAL A 98 7.17 -0.47 5.03
C VAL A 98 8.24 -0.96 4.07
N VAL A 99 9.30 -0.18 3.90
CA VAL A 99 10.47 -0.53 3.08
C VAL A 99 11.62 -0.96 3.99
N HIS A 100 12.32 -2.02 3.60
CA HIS A 100 13.49 -2.46 4.34
C HIS A 100 14.68 -1.53 4.07
N GLN A 101 15.40 -1.11 5.12
CA GLN A 101 16.51 -0.15 5.01
C GLN A 101 17.61 -0.59 4.03
N ASN A 102 17.85 -1.90 3.87
CA ASN A 102 18.83 -2.46 2.94
C ASN A 102 18.42 -2.29 1.46
N ASP A 103 17.16 -1.98 1.19
CA ASP A 103 16.64 -1.78 -0.17
C ASP A 103 16.64 -0.31 -0.60
N LEU A 104 16.79 0.62 0.32
CA LEU A 104 16.83 2.05 0.02
C LEU A 104 17.91 2.43 -1.00
N PRO A 105 19.16 1.93 -0.90
CA PRO A 105 20.19 2.18 -1.91
C PRO A 105 19.81 1.65 -3.31
N LYS A 106 19.15 0.48 -3.39
CA LYS A 106 18.68 -0.10 -4.66
C LYS A 106 17.60 0.77 -5.30
N ILE A 107 16.68 1.32 -4.48
CA ILE A 107 15.62 2.23 -4.94
C ILE A 107 16.24 3.49 -5.54
N VAL A 108 17.15 4.14 -4.81
CA VAL A 108 17.82 5.36 -5.28
C VAL A 108 18.62 5.10 -6.56
N ALA A 109 19.35 3.98 -6.63
CA ALA A 109 20.09 3.60 -7.81
C ALA A 109 19.17 3.37 -9.02
N ALA A 110 18.03 2.70 -8.82
CA ALA A 110 17.05 2.45 -9.89
C ALA A 110 16.40 3.75 -10.39
N ILE A 111 16.07 4.68 -9.50
CA ILE A 111 15.54 6.00 -9.89
C ILE A 111 16.58 6.74 -10.72
N LYS A 112 17.84 6.82 -10.27
CA LYS A 112 18.94 7.48 -10.98
C LYS A 112 19.18 6.87 -12.37
N ALA A 113 19.20 5.55 -12.46
CA ALA A 113 19.44 4.84 -13.72
C ALA A 113 18.32 5.08 -14.77
N ASN A 114 17.13 5.43 -14.33
CA ASN A 114 15.99 5.66 -15.21
C ASN A 114 15.60 7.14 -15.36
N ASP A 115 16.31 8.05 -14.71
CA ASP A 115 15.94 9.48 -14.70
C ASP A 115 15.99 10.14 -16.09
N SER A 116 16.97 9.80 -16.91
CA SER A 116 17.10 10.29 -18.29
C SER A 116 16.15 9.64 -19.28
N ASP A 117 15.73 8.38 -19.07
CA ASP A 117 14.83 7.66 -19.98
C ASP A 117 13.37 8.04 -19.73
N LYS A 118 12.87 9.02 -20.51
CA LYS A 118 11.50 9.53 -20.35
C LYS A 118 10.40 8.53 -20.72
N ARG A 119 10.74 7.39 -21.31
CA ARG A 119 9.79 6.28 -21.56
C ARG A 119 9.42 5.56 -20.26
N VAL A 120 10.31 5.58 -19.26
CA VAL A 120 10.07 5.00 -17.94
C VAL A 120 9.27 5.99 -17.11
N GLU A 121 7.99 5.70 -16.91
CA GLU A 121 7.06 6.54 -16.13
C GLU A 121 7.03 6.17 -14.66
N GLY A 122 7.43 4.93 -14.31
CA GLY A 122 7.47 4.47 -12.93
C GLY A 122 8.28 3.20 -12.73
N LEU A 123 8.36 2.77 -11.48
CA LEU A 123 9.01 1.54 -11.04
C LEU A 123 8.00 0.68 -10.28
N ILE A 124 7.98 -0.63 -10.56
CA ILE A 124 7.17 -1.59 -9.80
C ILE A 124 8.02 -2.35 -8.82
N GLN A 125 7.44 -2.60 -7.65
CA GLN A 125 8.06 -3.28 -6.52
C GLN A 125 7.29 -4.56 -6.21
N PRO A 126 7.98 -5.67 -5.83
CA PRO A 126 7.31 -6.85 -5.32
C PRO A 126 6.71 -6.57 -3.93
N PHE A 127 5.68 -7.34 -3.55
CA PHE A 127 5.00 -7.22 -2.28
C PHE A 127 5.12 -8.48 -1.44
N LEU A 128 5.36 -8.31 -0.14
CA LEU A 128 5.30 -9.33 0.89
C LEU A 128 4.10 -9.05 1.78
N HIS A 129 3.02 -9.80 1.62
CA HIS A 129 1.77 -9.58 2.35
C HIS A 129 1.78 -10.36 3.66
N PHE A 130 2.05 -9.70 4.77
CA PHE A 130 2.03 -10.33 6.10
C PHE A 130 0.61 -10.61 6.56
N TRP A 131 0.40 -11.78 7.18
CA TRP A 131 -0.91 -12.25 7.58
C TRP A 131 -0.90 -13.00 8.91
N GLY A 132 -1.83 -12.65 9.79
CA GLY A 132 -2.05 -13.31 11.07
C GLY A 132 -0.97 -13.02 12.12
N SER A 133 0.26 -12.91 11.72
CA SER A 133 1.40 -12.50 12.55
C SER A 133 2.54 -11.98 11.69
N TYR A 134 3.61 -11.52 12.31
CA TYR A 134 4.84 -11.13 11.62
C TYR A 134 5.61 -12.33 11.03
N GLN A 135 5.25 -13.56 11.37
CA GLN A 135 5.96 -14.77 10.93
C GLN A 135 5.46 -15.34 9.60
N TYR A 136 4.28 -14.92 9.12
CA TYR A 136 3.68 -15.50 7.93
C TYR A 136 3.46 -14.45 6.84
N ILE A 137 3.72 -14.87 5.60
CA ILE A 137 3.37 -14.12 4.39
C ILE A 137 2.34 -14.90 3.57
N ARG A 138 1.38 -14.21 3.01
CA ARG A 138 0.40 -14.76 2.10
C ARG A 138 0.96 -14.86 0.70
N THR A 139 0.99 -16.07 0.14
CA THR A 139 1.63 -16.36 -1.15
C THR A 139 0.67 -16.88 -2.21
N SER A 140 -0.62 -16.82 -1.94
CA SER A 140 -1.63 -17.31 -2.87
C SER A 140 -1.82 -16.38 -4.09
N ARG A 141 -2.44 -16.95 -5.13
CA ARG A 141 -2.79 -16.18 -6.34
C ARG A 141 -3.79 -15.05 -6.12
N ARG A 142 -4.40 -14.93 -4.94
CA ARG A 142 -5.36 -13.88 -4.59
C ARG A 142 -4.72 -12.55 -4.22
N VAL A 143 -3.43 -12.54 -3.88
CA VAL A 143 -2.71 -11.32 -3.59
C VAL A 143 -1.97 -10.82 -4.83
N HIS A 144 -1.84 -9.52 -4.97
CA HIS A 144 -1.04 -8.94 -6.03
C HIS A 144 0.45 -9.14 -5.73
N LYS A 145 1.23 -9.41 -6.76
CA LYS A 145 2.69 -9.63 -6.62
C LYS A 145 3.49 -8.34 -6.75
N TYR A 146 2.98 -7.38 -7.50
CA TYR A 146 3.69 -6.14 -7.84
C TYR A 146 2.73 -4.97 -7.88
N GLU A 147 3.19 -3.80 -7.38
CA GLU A 147 2.49 -2.53 -7.53
C GLU A 147 3.46 -1.39 -7.82
N ILE A 148 2.94 -0.32 -8.42
CA ILE A 148 3.66 0.92 -8.65
C ILE A 148 3.64 1.72 -7.36
N ARG A 149 4.83 1.99 -6.79
CA ARG A 149 4.97 2.90 -5.65
C ARG A 149 5.88 4.08 -5.96
N ILE A 150 6.68 3.99 -7.00
CA ILE A 150 7.60 5.05 -7.42
C ILE A 150 7.26 5.42 -8.86
N PHE A 151 7.07 6.71 -9.13
CA PHE A 151 6.77 7.19 -10.49
C PHE A 151 7.18 8.65 -10.66
N ARG A 152 7.26 9.10 -11.93
CA ARG A 152 7.57 10.50 -12.23
C ARG A 152 6.47 11.42 -11.72
N ASN A 153 6.86 12.52 -11.09
CA ASN A 153 5.92 13.56 -10.70
C ASN A 153 5.37 14.25 -11.96
N ASN A 154 4.25 13.73 -12.43
CA ASN A 154 3.52 14.26 -13.57
C ASN A 154 2.06 14.49 -13.14
N ARG A 155 1.58 15.71 -13.31
CA ARG A 155 0.21 16.12 -12.91
C ARG A 155 -0.91 15.30 -13.56
N LEU A 156 -0.61 14.61 -14.67
CA LEU A 156 -1.56 13.70 -15.32
C LEU A 156 -1.56 12.28 -14.74
N ILE A 157 -0.59 11.96 -13.87
CA ILE A 157 -0.58 10.67 -13.16
C ILE A 157 -1.39 10.83 -11.87
N ARG A 158 -2.42 9.99 -11.72
CA ARG A 158 -3.37 10.07 -10.60
C ARG A 158 -3.60 8.69 -9.99
N SER A 159 -3.82 8.68 -8.67
CA SER A 159 -4.41 7.54 -7.98
C SER A 159 -5.87 7.40 -8.39
N TYR A 160 -6.37 6.17 -8.48
CA TYR A 160 -7.75 5.88 -8.91
C TYR A 160 -8.36 4.75 -8.08
N ALA A 161 -9.68 4.57 -8.18
CA ALA A 161 -10.48 3.62 -7.42
C ALA A 161 -10.19 3.73 -5.90
N ASP A 162 -9.91 2.65 -5.23
CA ASP A 162 -9.55 2.56 -3.80
C ASP A 162 -8.06 2.79 -3.53
N SER A 163 -7.41 3.62 -4.32
CA SER A 163 -5.95 3.85 -4.27
C SER A 163 -5.12 2.59 -4.58
N GLN A 164 -5.68 1.69 -5.40
CA GLN A 164 -5.01 0.44 -5.77
C GLN A 164 -3.80 0.63 -6.69
N GLY A 165 -3.57 1.83 -7.23
CA GLY A 165 -2.44 2.12 -8.09
C GLY A 165 -2.58 3.46 -8.80
N PHE A 166 -1.76 3.66 -9.84
CA PHE A 166 -1.66 4.94 -10.56
C PHE A 166 -1.91 4.75 -12.06
N ARG A 167 -2.56 5.74 -12.66
CA ARG A 167 -2.84 5.83 -14.09
C ARG A 167 -2.48 7.21 -14.61
N LYS A 168 -2.17 7.30 -15.90
CA LYS A 168 -1.95 8.55 -16.61
C LYS A 168 -3.20 8.92 -17.40
N TYR A 169 -3.64 10.14 -17.28
CA TYR A 169 -4.83 10.67 -17.93
C TYR A 169 -4.44 11.67 -19.03
N SER A 170 -5.31 11.87 -20.00
CA SER A 170 -5.10 12.83 -21.08
C SER A 170 -5.18 14.28 -20.59
N SER A 171 -6.00 14.52 -19.56
CA SER A 171 -6.14 15.83 -18.90
C SER A 171 -6.69 15.64 -17.47
N ALA A 172 -6.73 16.73 -16.70
CA ALA A 172 -7.35 16.76 -15.38
C ALA A 172 -8.87 16.54 -15.48
N GLU A 173 -9.51 17.07 -16.50
CA GLU A 173 -10.93 16.92 -16.78
C GLU A 173 -11.29 15.47 -17.06
N ALA A 174 -10.47 14.75 -17.87
CA ALA A 174 -10.64 13.33 -18.14
C ALA A 174 -10.65 12.49 -16.86
N TYR A 175 -9.75 12.83 -15.91
CA TYR A 175 -9.76 12.20 -14.58
C TYR A 175 -11.06 12.50 -13.81
N GLN A 176 -11.51 13.76 -13.79
CA GLN A 176 -12.72 14.18 -13.07
C GLN A 176 -13.99 13.56 -13.66
N GLN A 177 -14.01 13.35 -14.97
CA GLN A 177 -15.12 12.70 -15.69
C GLN A 177 -15.12 11.17 -15.51
N GLY A 178 -14.12 10.61 -14.80
CA GLY A 178 -14.04 9.18 -14.52
C GLY A 178 -13.57 8.35 -15.72
N GLU A 179 -12.90 8.98 -16.69
CA GLU A 179 -12.31 8.25 -17.81
C GLU A 179 -11.30 7.19 -17.33
N LYS A 180 -11.10 6.18 -18.13
CA LYS A 180 -10.12 5.14 -17.85
C LYS A 180 -8.73 5.62 -18.26
N GLY A 181 -7.92 6.04 -17.28
CA GLY A 181 -6.54 6.42 -17.53
C GLY A 181 -5.68 5.29 -18.11
N GLU A 182 -4.57 5.65 -18.75
CA GLU A 182 -3.61 4.72 -19.35
C GLU A 182 -2.71 4.08 -18.28
N LYS A 183 -2.28 2.84 -18.55
CA LYS A 183 -1.29 2.14 -17.72
C LYS A 183 0.08 2.77 -17.91
N LEU A 184 0.79 3.01 -16.81
CA LEU A 184 2.15 3.53 -16.84
C LEU A 184 3.13 2.53 -17.44
N PHE A 185 4.11 3.02 -18.17
CA PHE A 185 5.27 2.26 -18.59
C PHE A 185 6.31 2.20 -17.47
N VAL A 186 6.63 0.99 -17.01
CA VAL A 186 7.41 0.80 -15.79
C VAL A 186 8.56 -0.20 -15.97
N LYS A 187 9.58 -0.07 -15.11
CA LYS A 187 10.59 -1.10 -14.90
C LYS A 187 10.44 -1.74 -13.53
N LYS A 188 10.85 -3.00 -13.42
CA LYS A 188 10.83 -3.76 -12.17
C LYS A 188 12.09 -3.47 -11.37
N ILE A 189 11.95 -3.33 -10.05
CA ILE A 189 13.07 -3.29 -9.11
C ILE A 189 12.91 -4.35 -8.03
N GLU A 190 14.03 -4.91 -7.58
CA GLU A 190 14.07 -5.93 -6.53
C GLU A 190 14.26 -5.27 -5.15
N ALA A 191 13.23 -4.53 -4.74
CA ALA A 191 13.13 -3.83 -3.47
C ALA A 191 11.70 -4.01 -2.93
N PRO A 192 11.41 -5.09 -2.19
CA PRO A 192 10.05 -5.44 -1.80
C PRO A 192 9.43 -4.45 -0.82
N ILE A 193 8.12 -4.25 -0.98
CA ILE A 193 7.27 -3.59 0.01
C ILE A 193 6.78 -4.63 1.01
N TYR A 194 7.00 -4.37 2.30
CA TYR A 194 6.51 -5.17 3.42
C TYR A 194 5.13 -4.67 3.80
N HIS A 195 4.10 -5.39 3.41
CA HIS A 195 2.70 -4.97 3.57
C HIS A 195 2.06 -5.68 4.77
N TYR A 196 1.86 -4.93 5.85
CA TYR A 196 1.34 -5.43 7.14
C TYR A 196 -0.19 -5.32 7.25
N ASN A 197 -0.90 -5.45 6.13
CA ASN A 197 -2.36 -5.30 6.08
C ASN A 197 -3.12 -6.30 6.95
N GLY A 198 -2.60 -7.49 7.16
CA GLY A 198 -3.21 -8.57 7.98
C GLY A 198 -2.50 -8.80 9.30
N VAL A 199 -1.83 -7.79 9.90
CA VAL A 199 -1.02 -7.97 11.12
C VAL A 199 -1.45 -6.97 12.19
N ARG A 200 -2.46 -7.34 12.97
CA ARG A 200 -2.98 -6.57 14.12
C ARG A 200 -3.88 -7.44 15.00
N PRO A 201 -4.21 -7.00 16.24
CA PRO A 201 -5.16 -7.72 17.10
C PRO A 201 -6.52 -7.93 16.42
N ASP A 202 -7.17 -9.05 16.67
CA ASP A 202 -8.43 -9.46 16.02
C ASP A 202 -9.53 -8.39 16.08
N LEU A 203 -9.69 -7.76 17.25
CA LEU A 203 -10.66 -6.67 17.43
C LEU A 203 -10.33 -5.44 16.57
N VAL A 204 -9.04 -5.12 16.43
CA VAL A 204 -8.59 -4.00 15.59
C VAL A 204 -8.77 -4.35 14.11
N GLN A 205 -8.49 -5.60 13.73
CA GLN A 205 -8.73 -6.09 12.37
C GLN A 205 -10.22 -6.05 12.02
N LYS A 206 -11.10 -6.46 12.96
CA LYS A 206 -12.55 -6.35 12.81
C LYS A 206 -12.95 -4.90 12.55
N LYS A 207 -12.53 -3.94 13.40
CA LYS A 207 -12.83 -2.52 13.20
C LYS A 207 -12.37 -1.99 11.85
N LYS A 208 -11.14 -2.34 11.45
CA LYS A 208 -10.61 -1.96 10.13
C LYS A 208 -11.49 -2.50 9.01
N MET A 209 -11.90 -3.76 9.06
CA MET A 209 -12.76 -4.37 8.04
C MET A 209 -14.12 -3.68 7.95
N GLN A 210 -14.73 -3.37 9.09
CA GLN A 210 -15.99 -2.62 9.14
C GLN A 210 -15.86 -1.24 8.49
N ALA A 211 -14.79 -0.49 8.84
CA ALA A 211 -14.53 0.80 8.24
C ALA A 211 -14.25 0.71 6.73
N PHE A 212 -13.50 -0.30 6.31
CA PHE A 212 -13.19 -0.55 4.90
C PHE A 212 -14.46 -0.86 4.10
N ASP A 213 -15.31 -1.77 4.60
CA ASP A 213 -16.57 -2.10 3.92
C ASP A 213 -17.52 -0.90 3.86
N PHE A 214 -17.61 -0.10 4.92
CA PHE A 214 -18.37 1.14 4.91
C PHE A 214 -17.87 2.12 3.84
N LEU A 215 -16.54 2.21 3.64
CA LEU A 215 -15.92 3.09 2.65
C LEU A 215 -15.96 2.55 1.22
N HIS A 216 -16.41 1.30 1.01
CA HIS A 216 -16.54 0.69 -0.31
C HIS A 216 -17.98 0.52 -0.78
N ASN A 217 -18.93 0.45 0.15
CA ASN A 217 -20.33 0.16 -0.16
C ASN A 217 -21.23 1.33 0.26
N ALA A 218 -21.76 2.07 -0.71
CA ALA A 218 -22.61 3.23 -0.45
C ALA A 218 -23.93 2.85 0.27
N GLU A 219 -24.41 1.61 0.06
CA GLU A 219 -25.71 1.13 0.56
C GLU A 219 -25.63 0.39 1.90
N THR A 220 -24.43 0.03 2.38
CA THR A 220 -24.28 -0.73 3.64
C THR A 220 -24.20 0.18 4.85
N GLU A 221 -25.11 -0.05 5.80
CA GLU A 221 -24.84 0.23 7.22
C GLU A 221 -23.63 -0.61 7.64
N ALA A 222 -22.87 -0.12 8.63
CA ALA A 222 -21.66 -0.81 9.08
C ALA A 222 -21.97 -2.29 9.40
N VAL A 223 -21.35 -3.23 8.66
CA VAL A 223 -21.53 -4.67 8.90
C VAL A 223 -20.94 -4.99 10.26
N ASP A 224 -21.74 -5.52 11.18
CA ASP A 224 -21.23 -6.03 12.46
C ASP A 224 -20.61 -7.41 12.27
N TYR A 225 -19.29 -7.45 12.08
CA TYR A 225 -18.54 -8.70 12.09
C TYR A 225 -18.56 -9.31 13.51
N GLN A 226 -19.05 -10.53 13.67
CA GLN A 226 -19.04 -11.23 14.97
C GLN A 226 -17.62 -11.52 15.47
N GLY A 227 -16.63 -11.51 14.59
CA GLY A 227 -15.21 -11.69 14.89
C GLY A 227 -14.38 -11.66 13.63
N PHE A 228 -13.06 -11.76 13.79
CA PHE A 228 -12.14 -11.96 12.68
C PHE A 228 -11.29 -13.19 12.94
N ASP A 229 -11.27 -14.12 11.98
CA ASP A 229 -10.48 -15.35 12.06
C ASP A 229 -9.38 -15.34 11.00
N TYR A 230 -8.15 -15.25 11.43
CA TYR A 230 -6.97 -15.31 10.57
C TYR A 230 -6.79 -16.67 9.89
N GLN A 231 -7.42 -17.75 10.40
CA GLN A 231 -7.42 -19.05 9.73
C GLN A 231 -8.24 -19.05 8.43
N ASN A 232 -9.13 -18.06 8.24
CA ASN A 232 -9.87 -17.90 7.01
C ASN A 232 -8.97 -17.32 5.89
N VAL A 233 -7.97 -18.08 5.53
CA VAL A 233 -6.98 -17.75 4.49
C VAL A 233 -6.70 -19.00 3.64
N ASP A 234 -6.33 -18.76 2.39
CA ASP A 234 -6.03 -19.82 1.43
C ASP A 234 -4.62 -20.42 1.64
N ARG A 235 -3.58 -19.59 1.62
CA ARG A 235 -2.20 -20.05 1.76
C ARG A 235 -1.33 -18.97 2.40
N VAL A 236 -0.56 -19.39 3.40
CA VAL A 236 0.53 -18.61 3.95
C VAL A 236 1.78 -19.46 4.04
N GLU A 237 2.94 -18.82 4.05
CA GLU A 237 4.25 -19.44 4.23
C GLU A 237 5.00 -18.73 5.35
N ILE A 238 5.92 -19.45 6.01
CA ILE A 238 6.78 -18.86 7.01
C ILE A 238 7.72 -17.86 6.34
N PHE A 239 7.72 -16.64 6.82
CA PHE A 239 8.67 -15.62 6.40
C PHE A 239 10.06 -15.93 6.91
N LYS A 240 11.04 -16.04 6.00
CA LYS A 240 12.44 -16.40 6.31
C LYS A 240 13.39 -15.20 6.27
N GLY A 241 12.88 -14.00 5.98
CA GLY A 241 13.70 -12.79 5.91
C GLY A 241 13.81 -12.06 7.24
N THR A 242 14.31 -10.84 7.19
CA THR A 242 14.36 -9.90 8.31
C THR A 242 13.33 -8.81 8.11
N HIS A 243 12.71 -8.36 9.20
CA HIS A 243 11.84 -7.20 9.16
C HIS A 243 12.64 -5.90 9.08
N PRO A 244 12.06 -4.84 8.47
CA PRO A 244 12.67 -3.51 8.51
C PRO A 244 12.98 -3.07 9.95
N ALA A 245 14.12 -2.42 10.15
CA ALA A 245 14.59 -2.00 11.47
C ALA A 245 13.57 -1.12 12.21
N VAL A 246 12.84 -0.27 11.49
CA VAL A 246 11.77 0.56 12.04
C VAL A 246 10.63 -0.25 12.66
N MET A 247 10.43 -1.50 12.26
CA MET A 247 9.41 -2.40 12.78
C MET A 247 9.84 -3.18 14.02
N LYS A 248 11.10 -3.04 14.49
CA LYS A 248 11.70 -3.86 15.55
C LYS A 248 10.83 -3.96 16.81
N GLU A 249 10.34 -2.84 17.29
CA GLU A 249 9.53 -2.81 18.52
C GLU A 249 8.18 -3.49 18.35
N LYS A 250 7.48 -3.22 17.23
CA LYS A 250 6.19 -3.86 16.92
C LYS A 250 6.33 -5.36 16.72
N VAL A 251 7.40 -5.81 16.04
CA VAL A 251 7.67 -7.24 15.84
C VAL A 251 8.00 -7.94 17.16
N ALA A 252 8.81 -7.31 18.02
CA ALA A 252 9.16 -7.85 19.35
C ALA A 252 7.96 -7.91 20.29
N ALA A 253 7.11 -6.90 20.27
CA ALA A 253 5.90 -6.88 21.08
C ALA A 253 4.91 -7.98 20.68
N GLY A 254 4.86 -8.33 19.38
CA GLY A 254 3.87 -9.26 18.86
C GLY A 254 2.44 -8.77 19.13
N PHE A 255 1.43 -9.55 18.80
CA PHE A 255 0.04 -9.20 19.15
C PHE A 255 -0.87 -10.43 19.30
N ASN A 256 -0.50 -11.57 18.78
CA ASN A 256 -1.23 -12.84 18.91
C ASN A 256 -0.32 -14.06 18.74
N SER A 257 -0.88 -15.23 19.04
CA SER A 257 -0.23 -16.53 18.89
C SER A 257 -0.70 -17.27 17.64
N PHE A 258 -1.02 -16.54 16.55
CA PHE A 258 -1.50 -17.16 15.32
C PHE A 258 -0.49 -18.18 14.79
N VAL A 259 -0.97 -19.41 14.62
CA VAL A 259 -0.27 -20.51 13.94
C VAL A 259 -1.18 -21.01 12.83
N PHE A 260 -0.69 -20.95 11.60
CA PHE A 260 -1.47 -21.42 10.46
C PHE A 260 -1.66 -22.94 10.48
N ASP A 261 -2.92 -23.39 10.41
CA ASP A 261 -3.28 -24.78 10.21
C ASP A 261 -3.71 -25.01 8.75
N PRO A 262 -2.89 -25.67 7.93
CA PRO A 262 -3.24 -25.92 6.52
C PRO A 262 -4.54 -26.72 6.31
N LYS A 263 -4.98 -27.50 7.31
CA LYS A 263 -6.25 -28.24 7.26
C LYS A 263 -7.47 -27.34 7.32
N LYS A 264 -7.31 -26.14 7.88
CA LYS A 264 -8.36 -25.12 8.00
C LYS A 264 -8.31 -24.10 6.87
N SER A 265 -7.41 -24.25 5.88
CA SER A 265 -7.28 -23.30 4.78
C SER A 265 -8.55 -23.21 3.94
N VAL A 266 -8.95 -21.99 3.59
CA VAL A 266 -10.18 -21.69 2.85
C VAL A 266 -9.85 -21.30 1.42
N TRP A 267 -10.10 -22.21 0.48
CA TRP A 267 -9.83 -22.02 -0.92
C TRP A 267 -11.12 -21.84 -1.74
N LYS A 268 -11.13 -20.94 -2.69
CA LYS A 268 -12.08 -21.02 -3.81
C LYS A 268 -11.66 -22.16 -4.73
N THR A 269 -12.61 -22.95 -5.22
CA THR A 269 -12.35 -24.12 -6.08
C THR A 269 -11.41 -23.81 -7.23
N LYS A 270 -11.64 -22.70 -7.95
CA LYS A 270 -10.78 -22.25 -9.04
C LYS A 270 -9.34 -22.02 -8.60
N ASP A 271 -9.14 -21.35 -7.45
CA ASP A 271 -7.80 -21.01 -6.95
C ASP A 271 -7.04 -22.25 -6.49
N LYS A 272 -7.72 -23.20 -5.86
CA LYS A 272 -7.16 -24.49 -5.45
C LYS A 272 -6.63 -25.31 -6.64
N ILE A 273 -7.33 -25.25 -7.77
CA ILE A 273 -6.92 -25.95 -9.00
C ILE A 273 -5.76 -25.19 -9.68
N MET A 274 -5.84 -23.86 -9.78
CA MET A 274 -4.90 -23.08 -10.56
C MET A 274 -3.55 -22.88 -9.85
N GLN A 275 -3.53 -22.82 -8.52
CA GLN A 275 -2.32 -22.50 -7.76
C GLN A 275 -1.15 -23.47 -8.05
N PRO A 276 -1.30 -24.78 -8.08
CA PRO A 276 -0.19 -25.70 -8.39
C PRO A 276 0.43 -25.49 -9.78
N PHE A 277 -0.41 -25.17 -10.78
CA PHE A 277 0.08 -24.88 -12.13
C PHE A 277 0.87 -23.59 -12.16
N GLU A 278 0.41 -22.55 -11.45
CA GLU A 278 1.10 -21.26 -11.35
C GLU A 278 2.41 -21.37 -10.58
N ASP A 279 2.47 -22.19 -9.55
CA ASP A 279 3.70 -22.50 -8.80
C ASP A 279 4.73 -23.18 -9.72
N LEU A 280 4.30 -24.10 -10.56
CA LEU A 280 5.17 -24.78 -11.54
C LEU A 280 5.67 -23.83 -12.64
N LEU A 281 4.80 -22.95 -13.13
CA LEU A 281 5.11 -22.03 -14.23
C LEU A 281 5.88 -20.77 -13.75
N GLY A 282 5.85 -20.47 -12.46
CA GLY A 282 6.47 -19.27 -11.88
C GLY A 282 5.73 -17.97 -12.18
N PHE A 283 4.56 -18.02 -12.83
CA PHE A 283 3.74 -16.84 -13.11
C PHE A 283 2.25 -17.12 -12.94
N LYS A 284 1.47 -16.08 -12.67
CA LYS A 284 0.03 -16.15 -12.46
C LYS A 284 -0.73 -16.05 -13.79
N ILE A 285 -1.53 -17.08 -14.10
CA ILE A 285 -2.33 -17.15 -15.31
C ILE A 285 -3.50 -16.15 -15.20
N GLY A 286 -3.62 -15.28 -16.20
CA GLY A 286 -4.67 -14.25 -16.23
C GLY A 286 -4.48 -13.14 -15.19
N GLU A 287 -3.24 -12.90 -14.75
CA GLU A 287 -2.93 -11.81 -13.84
C GLU A 287 -3.31 -10.45 -14.45
N TYR A 288 -4.16 -9.72 -13.76
CA TYR A 288 -4.40 -8.33 -14.11
C TYR A 288 -3.18 -7.48 -13.75
N ARG A 289 -2.54 -6.91 -14.74
CA ARG A 289 -1.41 -6.00 -14.55
C ARG A 289 -1.88 -4.57 -14.74
N ASN A 290 -1.70 -3.76 -13.73
CA ASN A 290 -2.03 -2.34 -13.75
C ASN A 290 -0.93 -1.47 -14.40
N TYR A 291 -0.01 -2.07 -15.12
CA TYR A 291 1.17 -1.43 -15.71
C TYR A 291 1.54 -2.07 -17.05
N LYS A 292 2.40 -1.38 -17.82
CA LYS A 292 3.08 -1.89 -19.02
C LYS A 292 4.56 -2.03 -18.71
N LEU A 293 5.09 -3.27 -18.69
CA LEU A 293 6.50 -3.52 -18.39
C LEU A 293 7.38 -3.18 -19.58
N ILE A 294 8.39 -2.32 -19.37
CA ILE A 294 9.47 -2.06 -20.32
C ILE A 294 10.60 -3.04 -20.04
N ARG A 295 11.10 -3.66 -21.11
CA ARG A 295 12.28 -4.55 -21.06
C ARG A 295 13.58 -3.77 -21.05
#